data_f2454f087fe3967a01b2a69dfb00f24e
#
_entry.id   f2454f087fe3967a01b2a69dfb00f24e
#
_cell.length_a   1.000
_cell.length_b   1.000
_cell.length_c   1.000
_cell.angle_alpha   90.00
_cell.angle_beta   90.00
_cell.angle_gamma   90.00
#
_symmetry.space_group_name_H-M   'P 1'
#
loop_
_entity.id
_entity.type
_entity.pdbx_description
1 polymer ?
#
loop_
_entity_poly.entity_id
_entity_poly.type
_entity_poly.pdbx_seq_one_letter_code
_entity_poly.pdbx_strand_id
1 'polypeptide(L)'
;GKSALVGGRSYGDGEVVKTIEAGWDAAANAYVAATGSGDLPCGSYKVVESQAPEGYLASDWSKTVNIKGNGEVVDLTGGPCEDDVARGGVQVTKSDRELGKSEALGGDSHGALGCGSTLVGIEFAITNESAAKVLVGGEWFDPGETVATVTTAWNEEAGAYTAQTAADALPYGTYAIQETKSNDSYLLTDGAAKTFQIRENGAIVKASSGGAALEFFDQVVRNDLEIAKMA
;
A
#
# COMPACT_ATOMS: atom_id res chain seq x y z
N GLY A 1 -15.74 40.87 -18.96
CA GLY A 1 -15.83 39.76 -18.04
C GLY A 1 -16.10 40.30 -16.65
N LYS A 2 -16.77 39.52 -15.84
CA LYS A 2 -16.94 39.83 -14.41
C LYS A 2 -15.64 39.50 -13.69
N SER A 3 -15.20 40.35 -12.75
CA SER A 3 -14.02 40.10 -11.93
C SER A 3 -14.36 40.33 -10.47
N ALA A 4 -13.71 39.57 -9.59
CA ALA A 4 -13.77 39.74 -8.14
C ALA A 4 -12.49 40.43 -7.65
N LEU A 5 -12.61 41.35 -6.69
CA LEU A 5 -11.47 42.00 -6.04
C LEU A 5 -11.24 41.30 -4.69
N VAL A 6 -10.15 40.55 -4.57
CA VAL A 6 -9.80 39.82 -3.34
C VAL A 6 -8.41 40.26 -2.91
N GLY A 7 -8.26 40.71 -1.66
CA GLY A 7 -6.98 41.17 -1.14
C GLY A 7 -6.30 42.29 -1.96
N GLY A 8 -7.09 43.14 -2.64
CA GLY A 8 -6.58 44.21 -3.48
C GLY A 8 -6.16 43.76 -4.90
N ARG A 9 -6.30 42.50 -5.25
CA ARG A 9 -6.05 41.97 -6.62
C ARG A 9 -7.36 41.61 -7.30
N SER A 10 -7.47 41.92 -8.60
CA SER A 10 -8.62 41.56 -9.45
C SER A 10 -8.41 40.18 -10.05
N TYR A 11 -9.44 39.33 -9.96
CA TYR A 11 -9.47 37.97 -10.50
C TYR A 11 -10.59 37.81 -11.50
N GLY A 12 -10.28 37.29 -12.66
CA GLY A 12 -11.26 36.95 -13.70
C GLY A 12 -12.05 35.67 -13.36
N ASP A 13 -13.03 35.40 -14.20
CA ASP A 13 -13.83 34.17 -14.11
C ASP A 13 -12.95 32.93 -14.29
N GLY A 14 -13.05 31.95 -13.37
CA GLY A 14 -12.26 30.71 -13.36
C GLY A 14 -10.86 30.83 -12.75
N GLU A 15 -10.42 32.02 -12.33
CA GLU A 15 -9.12 32.15 -11.64
C GLU A 15 -9.20 31.71 -10.17
N VAL A 16 -8.13 31.09 -9.68
CA VAL A 16 -8.00 30.71 -8.26
C VAL A 16 -7.81 31.96 -7.41
N VAL A 17 -8.79 32.27 -6.59
CA VAL A 17 -8.76 33.44 -5.72
C VAL A 17 -8.07 33.19 -4.39
N LYS A 18 -8.10 31.96 -3.88
CA LYS A 18 -7.49 31.55 -2.62
C LYS A 18 -7.28 30.05 -2.57
N THR A 19 -6.16 29.62 -1.99
CA THR A 19 -5.93 28.26 -1.54
C THR A 19 -6.00 28.24 -0.01
N ILE A 20 -6.67 27.23 0.53
CA ILE A 20 -6.82 26.99 1.97
C ILE A 20 -6.38 25.56 2.27
N GLU A 21 -5.80 25.33 3.44
CA GLU A 21 -5.35 24.02 3.87
C GLU A 21 -6.24 23.51 5.01
N ALA A 22 -6.58 22.22 4.99
CA ALA A 22 -7.31 21.58 6.06
C ALA A 22 -6.40 21.31 7.26
N GLY A 23 -6.87 21.69 8.43
CA GLY A 23 -6.23 21.40 9.72
C GLY A 23 -7.19 20.70 10.67
N TRP A 24 -6.65 19.94 11.63
CA TRP A 24 -7.48 19.28 12.64
C TRP A 24 -8.17 20.31 13.54
N ASP A 25 -9.48 20.28 13.56
CA ASP A 25 -10.33 21.06 14.48
C ASP A 25 -10.94 20.13 15.54
N ALA A 26 -10.47 20.27 16.77
CA ALA A 26 -10.92 19.43 17.89
C ALA A 26 -12.38 19.68 18.28
N ALA A 27 -12.92 20.88 18.03
CA ALA A 27 -14.31 21.20 18.32
C ALA A 27 -15.27 20.57 17.30
N ALA A 28 -14.86 20.55 16.03
CA ALA A 28 -15.58 19.89 14.96
C ALA A 28 -15.32 18.36 14.92
N ASN A 29 -14.28 17.89 15.61
CA ASN A 29 -13.75 16.52 15.51
C ASN A 29 -13.52 16.09 14.04
N ALA A 30 -12.95 17.00 13.23
CA ALA A 30 -12.75 16.83 11.79
C ALA A 30 -11.57 17.69 11.30
N TYR A 31 -11.06 17.36 10.12
CA TYR A 31 -10.17 18.26 9.38
C TYR A 31 -11.02 19.34 8.69
N VAL A 32 -10.74 20.60 8.99
CA VAL A 32 -11.50 21.74 8.48
C VAL A 32 -10.57 22.73 7.78
N ALA A 33 -10.99 23.20 6.62
CA ALA A 33 -10.37 24.30 5.91
C ALA A 33 -11.35 25.46 5.86
N ALA A 34 -10.92 26.67 6.19
CA ALA A 34 -11.78 27.85 6.18
C ALA A 34 -11.05 29.09 5.60
N THR A 35 -11.79 29.96 4.97
CA THR A 35 -11.32 31.32 4.67
C THR A 35 -11.44 32.19 5.92
N GLY A 36 -10.65 33.28 5.97
CA GLY A 36 -10.84 34.30 7.02
C GLY A 36 -12.17 35.06 6.84
N SER A 37 -12.67 35.63 7.92
CA SER A 37 -13.87 36.47 7.89
C SER A 37 -13.66 37.66 6.96
N GLY A 38 -14.53 37.84 5.95
CA GLY A 38 -14.45 38.92 5.00
C GLY A 38 -13.44 38.76 3.87
N ASP A 39 -12.78 37.60 3.74
CA ASP A 39 -11.81 37.34 2.67
C ASP A 39 -12.45 37.38 1.28
N LEU A 40 -13.66 36.84 1.14
CA LEU A 40 -14.33 36.69 -0.13
C LEU A 40 -15.48 37.71 -0.29
N PRO A 41 -15.44 38.59 -1.28
CA PRO A 41 -16.55 39.50 -1.57
C PRO A 41 -17.78 38.74 -2.09
N CYS A 42 -18.91 39.45 -2.15
CA CYS A 42 -20.14 38.93 -2.74
C CYS A 42 -19.88 38.38 -4.14
N GLY A 43 -20.26 37.14 -4.39
CA GLY A 43 -20.00 36.45 -5.63
C GLY A 43 -20.31 34.96 -5.61
N SER A 44 -20.12 34.31 -6.76
CA SER A 44 -20.21 32.86 -6.91
C SER A 44 -18.81 32.25 -6.98
N TYR A 45 -18.54 31.28 -6.13
CA TYR A 45 -17.23 30.62 -6.04
C TYR A 45 -17.38 29.13 -6.20
N LYS A 46 -16.45 28.49 -6.89
CA LYS A 46 -16.31 27.04 -6.91
C LYS A 46 -15.19 26.63 -5.97
N VAL A 47 -15.51 25.79 -5.01
CA VAL A 47 -14.54 25.13 -4.12
C VAL A 47 -14.23 23.77 -4.72
N VAL A 48 -12.95 23.45 -4.83
CA VAL A 48 -12.44 22.16 -5.33
C VAL A 48 -11.30 21.71 -4.44
N GLU A 49 -11.12 20.43 -4.31
CA GLU A 49 -9.86 19.88 -3.82
C GLU A 49 -8.81 20.02 -4.92
N SER A 50 -7.64 20.54 -4.58
CA SER A 50 -6.51 20.68 -5.51
C SER A 50 -5.38 19.69 -5.25
N GLN A 51 -5.34 19.15 -4.02
CA GLN A 51 -4.32 18.20 -3.61
C GLN A 51 -4.83 17.39 -2.40
N ALA A 52 -4.82 16.07 -2.50
CA ALA A 52 -5.05 15.18 -1.38
C ALA A 52 -3.82 15.12 -0.45
N PRO A 53 -3.99 14.76 0.83
CA PRO A 53 -2.90 14.45 1.73
C PRO A 53 -2.06 13.27 1.23
N GLU A 54 -0.84 13.13 1.75
CA GLU A 54 0.01 11.99 1.44
C GLU A 54 -0.67 10.67 1.83
N GLY A 55 -0.70 9.71 0.93
CA GLY A 55 -1.35 8.42 1.11
C GLY A 55 -2.83 8.38 0.73
N TYR A 56 -3.39 9.49 0.25
CA TYR A 56 -4.77 9.59 -0.22
C TYR A 56 -4.82 9.93 -1.71
N LEU A 57 -5.94 9.62 -2.32
CA LEU A 57 -6.26 9.93 -3.72
C LEU A 57 -7.20 11.13 -3.73
N ALA A 58 -6.83 12.18 -4.46
CA ALA A 58 -7.68 13.35 -4.61
C ALA A 58 -9.03 12.97 -5.21
N SER A 59 -10.09 13.52 -4.65
CA SER A 59 -11.46 13.30 -5.09
C SER A 59 -11.89 14.32 -6.17
N ASP A 60 -12.95 13.97 -6.90
CA ASP A 60 -13.63 14.89 -7.82
C ASP A 60 -14.55 15.90 -7.11
N TRP A 61 -14.48 15.96 -5.79
CA TRP A 61 -15.36 16.79 -5.00
C TRP A 61 -15.29 18.25 -5.40
N SER A 62 -16.43 18.84 -5.61
CA SER A 62 -16.55 20.28 -5.84
C SER A 62 -17.90 20.81 -5.37
N LYS A 63 -17.92 22.03 -4.88
CA LYS A 63 -19.14 22.75 -4.49
C LYS A 63 -19.13 24.16 -5.05
N THR A 64 -20.25 24.60 -5.59
CA THR A 64 -20.46 26.00 -5.94
C THR A 64 -21.21 26.67 -4.80
N VAL A 65 -20.66 27.77 -4.32
CA VAL A 65 -21.20 28.58 -3.23
C VAL A 65 -21.46 30.01 -3.68
N ASN A 66 -22.47 30.63 -3.11
CA ASN A 66 -22.81 32.02 -3.38
C ASN A 66 -22.74 32.82 -2.08
N ILE A 67 -21.80 33.75 -2.01
CA ILE A 67 -21.70 34.72 -0.89
C ILE A 67 -22.53 35.92 -1.24
N LYS A 68 -23.52 36.24 -0.40
CA LYS A 68 -24.48 37.30 -0.64
C LYS A 68 -24.54 38.35 0.48
N GLY A 69 -24.30 37.96 1.73
CA GLY A 69 -24.39 38.79 2.90
C GLY A 69 -23.03 39.18 3.48
N ASN A 70 -22.95 40.34 4.12
CA ASN A 70 -21.76 40.73 4.85
C ASN A 70 -21.63 39.92 6.14
N GLY A 71 -20.47 39.29 6.38
CA GLY A 71 -20.23 38.42 7.52
C GLY A 71 -20.91 37.05 7.44
N GLU A 72 -21.44 36.68 6.27
CA GLU A 72 -22.03 35.37 6.02
C GLU A 72 -20.94 34.30 6.05
N VAL A 73 -21.18 33.20 6.76
CA VAL A 73 -20.37 31.97 6.72
C VAL A 73 -21.18 30.93 5.97
N VAL A 74 -20.64 30.51 4.82
CA VAL A 74 -21.23 29.38 4.07
C VAL A 74 -20.62 28.08 4.62
N ASP A 75 -21.44 27.31 5.30
CA ASP A 75 -21.05 26.02 5.89
C ASP A 75 -21.21 24.89 4.86
N LEU A 76 -20.11 24.17 4.58
CA LEU A 76 -20.06 23.02 3.67
C LEU A 76 -19.83 21.69 4.42
N THR A 77 -19.80 21.71 5.76
CA THR A 77 -19.50 20.51 6.56
C THR A 77 -20.56 19.42 6.42
N GLY A 78 -21.78 19.76 5.99
CA GLY A 78 -22.86 18.80 5.70
C GLY A 78 -22.66 17.96 4.42
N GLY A 79 -21.58 18.18 3.68
CA GLY A 79 -21.22 17.40 2.49
C GLY A 79 -19.70 17.40 2.34
N PRO A 80 -18.99 16.65 3.21
CA PRO A 80 -17.53 16.69 3.27
C PRO A 80 -16.87 16.26 1.97
N CYS A 81 -15.63 16.68 1.78
CA CYS A 81 -14.71 16.11 0.81
C CYS A 81 -14.17 14.82 1.42
N GLU A 82 -14.34 13.71 0.70
CA GLU A 82 -13.87 12.39 1.14
C GLU A 82 -12.85 11.86 0.14
N ASP A 83 -11.70 11.46 0.66
CA ASP A 83 -10.60 10.92 -0.12
C ASP A 83 -10.43 9.43 0.15
N ASP A 84 -10.20 8.67 -0.91
CA ASP A 84 -9.84 7.26 -0.79
C ASP A 84 -8.37 7.11 -0.41
N VAL A 85 -8.07 6.12 0.44
CA VAL A 85 -6.68 5.75 0.77
C VAL A 85 -6.04 5.05 -0.42
N ALA A 86 -4.85 5.48 -0.82
CA ALA A 86 -4.04 4.78 -1.81
C ALA A 86 -3.72 3.36 -1.30
N ARG A 87 -3.89 2.35 -2.17
CA ARG A 87 -3.66 0.95 -1.84
C ARG A 87 -2.75 0.30 -2.86
N GLY A 88 -1.97 -0.67 -2.41
CA GLY A 88 -1.08 -1.46 -3.25
C GLY A 88 -1.03 -2.91 -2.80
N GLY A 89 -0.16 -3.67 -3.44
CA GLY A 89 0.14 -5.05 -3.08
C GLY A 89 1.65 -5.29 -2.95
N VAL A 90 2.00 -6.50 -2.55
CA VAL A 90 3.38 -6.97 -2.48
C VAL A 90 3.52 -8.32 -3.15
N GLN A 91 4.65 -8.55 -3.81
CA GLN A 91 5.06 -9.83 -4.35
C GLN A 91 6.45 -10.17 -3.86
N VAL A 92 6.63 -11.41 -3.37
CA VAL A 92 7.94 -11.97 -3.08
C VAL A 92 8.25 -13.12 -4.02
N THR A 93 9.53 -13.33 -4.31
CA THR A 93 10.04 -14.48 -5.04
C THR A 93 10.65 -15.46 -4.06
N LYS A 94 10.32 -16.75 -4.24
CA LYS A 94 10.94 -17.84 -3.49
C LYS A 94 11.93 -18.58 -4.38
N SER A 95 13.13 -18.80 -3.86
CA SER A 95 14.26 -19.38 -4.63
C SER A 95 14.93 -20.49 -3.84
N ASP A 96 15.50 -21.46 -4.57
CA ASP A 96 16.38 -22.48 -4.04
C ASP A 96 17.78 -21.88 -3.79
N ARG A 97 18.32 -22.10 -2.61
CA ARG A 97 19.63 -21.57 -2.20
C ARG A 97 20.78 -22.16 -2.99
N GLU A 98 20.72 -23.44 -3.34
CA GLU A 98 21.79 -24.13 -4.09
C GLU A 98 21.79 -23.75 -5.56
N LEU A 99 20.61 -23.58 -6.16
CA LEU A 99 20.46 -23.14 -7.55
C LEU A 99 20.65 -21.63 -7.71
N GLY A 100 20.41 -20.85 -6.63
CA GLY A 100 20.46 -19.38 -6.67
C GLY A 100 19.36 -18.77 -7.55
N LYS A 101 18.24 -19.47 -7.74
CA LYS A 101 17.13 -19.04 -8.60
C LYS A 101 15.81 -19.67 -8.17
N SER A 102 14.70 -19.16 -8.72
CA SER A 102 13.36 -19.64 -8.44
C SER A 102 13.01 -20.89 -9.26
N GLU A 103 13.73 -21.97 -8.96
CA GLU A 103 13.47 -23.31 -9.44
C GLU A 103 13.65 -24.27 -8.26
N ALA A 104 12.89 -25.38 -8.22
CA ALA A 104 13.07 -26.39 -7.19
C ALA A 104 14.19 -27.37 -7.58
N LEU A 105 15.14 -27.59 -6.68
CA LEU A 105 16.22 -28.55 -6.90
C LEU A 105 15.66 -29.97 -7.02
N GLY A 106 15.89 -30.59 -8.15
CA GLY A 106 15.45 -31.95 -8.41
C GLY A 106 13.99 -32.15 -8.76
N GLY A 107 13.24 -31.05 -8.96
CA GLY A 107 12.18 -31.02 -9.89
C GLY A 107 10.75 -31.34 -9.51
N ASP A 108 10.00 -30.30 -9.45
CA ASP A 108 8.61 -30.31 -9.88
C ASP A 108 8.50 -30.13 -11.40
N SER A 109 7.29 -29.88 -11.93
CA SER A 109 7.06 -29.65 -13.37
C SER A 109 7.79 -28.44 -13.94
N HIS A 110 8.33 -27.58 -13.11
CA HIS A 110 9.05 -26.35 -13.46
C HIS A 110 10.55 -26.46 -13.15
N GLY A 111 10.93 -27.45 -12.32
CA GLY A 111 12.33 -27.76 -12.00
C GLY A 111 12.73 -29.12 -12.56
N ALA A 112 13.87 -29.27 -13.08
CA ALA A 112 14.24 -30.21 -14.10
C ALA A 112 14.42 -31.69 -13.74
N LEU A 113 14.43 -32.15 -12.48
CA LEU A 113 15.01 -33.47 -12.18
C LEU A 113 14.12 -34.48 -11.42
N GLY A 114 12.86 -34.19 -11.17
CA GLY A 114 11.90 -35.23 -10.78
C GLY A 114 12.12 -35.92 -9.45
N CYS A 115 12.74 -35.30 -8.45
CA CYS A 115 12.85 -35.85 -7.09
C CYS A 115 11.69 -35.46 -6.16
N GLY A 116 10.72 -34.71 -6.67
CA GLY A 116 9.51 -34.34 -5.94
C GLY A 116 9.66 -33.15 -5.00
N SER A 117 10.78 -32.40 -5.01
CA SER A 117 10.86 -31.13 -4.29
C SER A 117 10.07 -30.05 -5.02
N THR A 118 9.52 -29.11 -4.27
CA THR A 118 8.75 -27.99 -4.81
C THR A 118 8.90 -26.76 -3.92
N LEU A 119 8.82 -25.57 -4.51
CA LEU A 119 8.75 -24.31 -3.78
C LEU A 119 7.28 -23.81 -3.60
N VAL A 120 6.29 -24.64 -3.92
CA VAL A 120 4.87 -24.36 -3.69
C VAL A 120 4.51 -24.55 -2.23
N GLY A 121 3.57 -23.74 -1.72
CA GLY A 121 3.00 -23.91 -0.38
C GLY A 121 3.83 -23.33 0.77
N ILE A 122 4.84 -22.52 0.48
CA ILE A 122 5.64 -21.81 1.48
C ILE A 122 4.89 -20.55 1.91
N GLU A 123 4.74 -20.32 3.22
CA GLU A 123 3.90 -19.28 3.78
C GLU A 123 4.71 -18.05 4.24
N PHE A 124 4.17 -16.87 3.94
CA PHE A 124 4.72 -15.58 4.36
C PHE A 124 3.66 -14.79 5.12
N ALA A 125 4.02 -14.25 6.28
CA ALA A 125 3.22 -13.29 7.01
C ALA A 125 3.61 -11.87 6.63
N ILE A 126 2.60 -10.99 6.49
CA ILE A 126 2.76 -9.57 6.27
C ILE A 126 2.31 -8.85 7.54
N THR A 127 3.19 -8.04 8.12
CA THR A 127 2.98 -7.36 9.39
C THR A 127 2.92 -5.84 9.17
N ASN A 128 2.03 -5.15 9.89
CA ASN A 128 1.97 -3.69 9.90
C ASN A 128 3.18 -3.11 10.67
N GLU A 129 4.06 -2.40 9.98
CA GLU A 129 5.20 -1.66 10.56
C GLU A 129 5.00 -0.13 10.47
N SER A 130 3.79 0.31 10.17
CA SER A 130 3.43 1.73 10.19
C SER A 130 3.35 2.24 11.62
N ALA A 131 3.48 3.56 11.82
CA ALA A 131 3.35 4.19 13.15
C ALA A 131 1.90 4.15 13.71
N ALA A 132 0.91 3.84 12.85
CA ALA A 132 -0.50 3.79 13.20
C ALA A 132 -1.15 2.49 12.71
N LYS A 133 -2.35 2.23 13.22
CA LYS A 133 -3.16 1.12 12.75
C LYS A 133 -3.58 1.30 11.28
N VAL A 134 -3.75 0.20 10.59
CA VAL A 134 -4.18 0.14 9.19
C VAL A 134 -5.48 -0.65 9.05
N LEU A 135 -6.27 -0.30 8.04
CA LEU A 135 -7.53 -1.00 7.72
C LEU A 135 -7.31 -1.94 6.53
N VAL A 136 -7.33 -3.24 6.76
CA VAL A 136 -7.16 -4.27 5.73
C VAL A 136 -8.36 -5.21 5.76
N GLY A 137 -8.99 -5.43 4.62
CA GLY A 137 -10.15 -6.34 4.52
C GLY A 137 -11.34 -5.97 5.43
N GLY A 138 -11.44 -4.71 5.86
CA GLY A 138 -12.49 -4.23 6.77
C GLY A 138 -12.15 -4.37 8.26
N GLU A 139 -10.96 -4.86 8.62
CA GLU A 139 -10.48 -5.02 9.99
C GLU A 139 -9.31 -4.08 10.27
N TRP A 140 -9.24 -3.58 11.52
CA TRP A 140 -8.15 -2.72 11.97
C TRP A 140 -7.03 -3.54 12.60
N PHE A 141 -5.79 -3.27 12.17
CA PHE A 141 -4.57 -3.92 12.66
C PHE A 141 -3.63 -2.88 13.26
N ASP A 142 -3.25 -3.09 14.50
CA ASP A 142 -2.28 -2.25 15.20
C ASP A 142 -0.84 -2.47 14.66
N PRO A 143 0.10 -1.54 14.91
CA PRO A 143 1.52 -1.79 14.64
C PRO A 143 2.02 -3.09 15.26
N GLY A 144 2.72 -3.91 14.47
CA GLY A 144 3.22 -5.23 14.88
C GLY A 144 2.26 -6.39 14.63
N GLU A 145 1.00 -6.15 14.24
CA GLU A 145 0.05 -7.22 13.93
C GLU A 145 0.18 -7.72 12.48
N THR A 146 -0.06 -9.02 12.31
CA THR A 146 -0.11 -9.65 10.98
C THR A 146 -1.41 -9.28 10.27
N VAL A 147 -1.29 -8.61 9.15
CA VAL A 147 -2.42 -8.11 8.34
C VAL A 147 -2.86 -9.06 7.24
N ALA A 148 -1.95 -9.95 6.80
CA ALA A 148 -2.24 -10.94 5.77
C ALA A 148 -1.20 -12.07 5.79
N THR A 149 -1.58 -13.22 5.27
CA THR A 149 -0.68 -14.34 4.95
C THR A 149 -0.82 -14.67 3.47
N VAL A 150 0.30 -14.90 2.80
CA VAL A 150 0.35 -15.29 1.40
C VAL A 150 1.19 -16.56 1.23
N THR A 151 0.90 -17.33 0.20
CA THR A 151 1.50 -18.64 -0.01
C THR A 151 2.08 -18.71 -1.42
N THR A 152 3.23 -19.36 -1.58
CA THR A 152 3.89 -19.47 -2.88
C THR A 152 3.15 -20.42 -3.82
N ALA A 153 3.06 -19.99 -5.07
CA ALA A 153 2.63 -20.79 -6.22
C ALA A 153 3.51 -20.44 -7.43
N TRP A 154 3.49 -21.30 -8.44
CA TRP A 154 4.13 -20.97 -9.72
C TRP A 154 3.38 -19.81 -10.40
N ASN A 155 4.13 -18.80 -10.80
CA ASN A 155 3.61 -17.63 -11.51
C ASN A 155 4.18 -17.65 -12.94
N GLU A 156 3.33 -17.94 -13.92
CA GLU A 156 3.71 -18.04 -15.33
C GLU A 156 4.25 -16.74 -15.90
N GLU A 157 3.68 -15.59 -15.49
CA GLU A 157 4.11 -14.27 -15.95
C GLU A 157 5.51 -13.92 -15.42
N ALA A 158 5.76 -14.25 -14.17
CA ALA A 158 7.07 -14.02 -13.54
C ALA A 158 8.11 -15.09 -13.92
N GLY A 159 7.66 -16.26 -14.40
CA GLY A 159 8.50 -17.43 -14.58
C GLY A 159 9.20 -17.87 -13.29
N ALA A 160 8.49 -17.77 -12.15
CA ALA A 160 9.05 -17.96 -10.82
C ALA A 160 7.99 -18.41 -9.81
N TYR A 161 8.42 -18.99 -8.70
CA TYR A 161 7.57 -19.21 -7.54
C TYR A 161 7.41 -17.90 -6.77
N THR A 162 6.18 -17.41 -6.69
CA THR A 162 5.90 -16.15 -6.02
C THR A 162 4.76 -16.31 -5.01
N ALA A 163 4.79 -15.49 -3.96
CA ALA A 163 3.65 -15.25 -3.10
C ALA A 163 3.30 -13.76 -3.21
N GLN A 164 2.00 -13.46 -3.42
CA GLN A 164 1.60 -12.08 -3.61
C GLN A 164 0.20 -11.78 -3.07
N THR A 165 -0.04 -10.53 -2.72
CA THR A 165 -1.37 -9.99 -2.43
C THR A 165 -2.03 -9.43 -3.70
N ALA A 166 -3.32 -9.11 -3.62
CA ALA A 166 -3.96 -8.26 -4.62
C ALA A 166 -3.32 -6.85 -4.65
N ALA A 167 -3.44 -6.16 -5.79
CA ALA A 167 -2.84 -4.85 -6.02
C ALA A 167 -3.48 -3.71 -5.19
N ASP A 168 -4.59 -3.97 -4.53
CA ASP A 168 -5.35 -3.05 -3.68
C ASP A 168 -5.50 -3.54 -2.23
N ALA A 169 -4.77 -4.61 -1.85
CA ALA A 169 -4.95 -5.25 -0.55
C ALA A 169 -4.49 -4.38 0.62
N LEU A 170 -3.33 -3.74 0.49
CA LEU A 170 -2.64 -3.04 1.58
C LEU A 170 -2.77 -1.53 1.40
N PRO A 171 -3.27 -0.78 2.41
CA PRO A 171 -3.29 0.68 2.36
C PRO A 171 -1.87 1.27 2.38
N TYR A 172 -1.76 2.53 2.02
CA TYR A 172 -0.55 3.33 2.18
C TYR A 172 0.06 3.11 3.57
N GLY A 173 1.33 2.70 3.62
CA GLY A 173 1.97 2.34 4.89
C GLY A 173 3.32 1.68 4.71
N THR A 174 3.90 1.28 5.83
CA THR A 174 5.12 0.49 5.92
C THR A 174 4.78 -0.89 6.48
N TYR A 175 5.35 -1.92 5.89
CA TYR A 175 5.08 -3.31 6.23
C TYR A 175 6.37 -4.11 6.28
N ALA A 176 6.33 -5.22 7.00
CA ALA A 176 7.34 -6.28 6.91
C ALA A 176 6.71 -7.52 6.29
N ILE A 177 7.49 -8.27 5.51
CA ILE A 177 7.14 -9.60 5.05
C ILE A 177 8.20 -10.58 5.51
N GLN A 178 7.75 -11.71 6.06
CA GLN A 178 8.60 -12.73 6.66
C GLN A 178 8.10 -14.11 6.27
N GLU A 179 9.01 -15.01 5.93
CA GLU A 179 8.66 -16.42 5.81
C GLU A 179 8.38 -16.99 7.20
N THR A 180 7.22 -17.62 7.35
CA THR A 180 6.77 -18.20 8.61
C THR A 180 6.74 -19.71 8.60
N LYS A 181 6.64 -20.32 7.42
CA LYS A 181 6.60 -21.77 7.26
C LYS A 181 7.13 -22.19 5.89
N SER A 182 8.08 -23.10 5.90
CA SER A 182 8.52 -23.80 4.71
C SER A 182 7.64 -25.04 4.45
N ASN A 183 7.90 -25.79 3.38
CA ASN A 183 7.25 -27.05 3.06
C ASN A 183 8.16 -28.25 3.37
N ASP A 184 7.69 -29.47 3.12
CA ASP A 184 8.42 -30.71 3.42
C ASP A 184 9.70 -30.89 2.59
N SER A 185 9.85 -30.14 1.50
CA SER A 185 11.02 -30.24 0.59
C SER A 185 12.16 -29.29 0.99
N TYR A 186 11.87 -28.25 1.77
CA TYR A 186 12.82 -27.18 2.09
C TYR A 186 12.89 -26.90 3.58
N LEU A 187 14.08 -26.49 4.02
CA LEU A 187 14.33 -25.98 5.37
C LEU A 187 14.23 -24.46 5.34
N LEU A 188 13.45 -23.88 6.24
CA LEU A 188 13.38 -22.43 6.41
C LEU A 188 14.75 -21.91 6.88
N THR A 189 15.49 -21.28 5.98
CA THR A 189 16.84 -20.76 6.23
C THR A 189 16.99 -19.26 6.01
N ASP A 190 15.99 -18.60 5.39
CA ASP A 190 15.90 -17.15 5.20
C ASP A 190 14.61 -16.61 5.86
N GLY A 191 14.53 -16.74 7.16
CA GLY A 191 13.38 -16.30 7.95
C GLY A 191 13.47 -14.83 8.43
N ALA A 192 14.43 -14.05 7.96
CA ALA A 192 14.54 -12.63 8.33
C ALA A 192 13.42 -11.81 7.67
N ALA A 193 12.74 -10.98 8.46
CA ALA A 193 11.75 -10.06 7.93
C ALA A 193 12.38 -9.00 7.00
N LYS A 194 11.71 -8.70 5.89
CA LYS A 194 12.13 -7.68 4.93
C LYS A 194 11.05 -6.60 4.87
N THR A 195 11.44 -5.34 5.10
CA THR A 195 10.51 -4.21 5.09
C THR A 195 10.26 -3.70 3.68
N PHE A 196 9.03 -3.27 3.43
CA PHE A 196 8.62 -2.63 2.18
C PHE A 196 7.59 -1.53 2.45
N GLN A 197 7.27 -0.73 1.45
CA GLN A 197 6.35 0.39 1.58
C GLN A 197 5.34 0.42 0.45
N ILE A 198 4.08 0.63 0.79
CA ILE A 198 3.02 0.97 -0.15
C ILE A 198 2.98 2.49 -0.26
N ARG A 199 3.26 3.03 -1.45
CA ARG A 199 3.33 4.47 -1.75
C ARG A 199 2.53 4.86 -2.98
N GLU A 200 2.20 3.92 -3.86
CA GLU A 200 1.52 4.15 -5.11
C GLU A 200 0.26 3.29 -5.19
N ASN A 201 -0.82 3.90 -5.65
CA ASN A 201 -2.10 3.21 -5.81
C ASN A 201 -2.03 2.17 -6.95
N GLY A 202 -2.49 0.95 -6.67
CA GLY A 202 -2.52 -0.16 -7.62
C GLY A 202 -1.16 -0.80 -7.91
N ALA A 203 -0.07 -0.34 -7.29
CA ALA A 203 1.27 -0.90 -7.52
C ALA A 203 1.48 -2.22 -6.76
N ILE A 204 2.18 -3.17 -7.39
CA ILE A 204 2.72 -4.36 -6.73
C ILE A 204 4.20 -4.13 -6.40
N VAL A 205 4.51 -4.02 -5.12
CA VAL A 205 5.88 -3.83 -4.63
C VAL A 205 6.63 -5.16 -4.69
N LYS A 206 7.82 -5.14 -5.33
CA LYS A 206 8.71 -6.30 -5.51
C LYS A 206 10.10 -6.08 -4.90
N ALA A 207 10.31 -4.92 -4.29
CA ALA A 207 11.57 -4.54 -3.64
C ALA A 207 11.35 -4.10 -2.20
N SER A 208 12.35 -4.36 -1.36
CA SER A 208 12.39 -3.87 0.02
C SER A 208 12.57 -2.36 0.08
N SER A 209 12.35 -1.76 1.25
CA SER A 209 12.60 -0.33 1.49
C SER A 209 14.05 0.09 1.23
N GLY A 210 14.99 -0.85 1.24
CA GLY A 210 16.40 -0.63 0.87
C GLY A 210 16.70 -0.81 -0.62
N GLY A 211 15.68 -1.08 -1.45
CA GLY A 211 15.82 -1.27 -2.91
C GLY A 211 16.24 -2.67 -3.36
N ALA A 212 16.53 -3.59 -2.43
CA ALA A 212 16.82 -4.99 -2.78
C ALA A 212 15.53 -5.74 -3.14
N ALA A 213 15.61 -6.71 -4.05
CA ALA A 213 14.48 -7.57 -4.39
C ALA A 213 13.92 -8.28 -3.13
N LEU A 214 12.59 -8.41 -3.07
CA LEU A 214 11.92 -9.24 -2.07
C LEU A 214 12.03 -10.71 -2.49
N GLU A 215 13.20 -11.29 -2.31
CA GLU A 215 13.53 -12.67 -2.65
C GLU A 215 14.00 -13.40 -1.39
N PHE A 216 13.52 -14.63 -1.20
CA PHE A 216 13.84 -15.49 -0.05
C PHE A 216 14.40 -16.82 -0.53
N PHE A 217 15.46 -17.28 0.12
CA PHE A 217 16.22 -18.46 -0.26
C PHE A 217 16.16 -19.54 0.82
N ASP A 218 15.69 -20.72 0.46
CA ASP A 218 15.70 -21.88 1.36
C ASP A 218 16.63 -22.99 0.87
N GLN A 219 17.04 -23.78 1.83
CA GLN A 219 17.88 -24.96 1.62
C GLN A 219 17.00 -26.18 1.38
N VAL A 220 17.23 -26.91 0.27
CA VAL A 220 16.57 -28.20 0.03
C VAL A 220 16.91 -29.21 1.15
N VAL A 221 15.94 -29.99 1.58
CA VAL A 221 16.13 -31.06 2.56
C VAL A 221 17.07 -32.14 2.00
N ARG A 222 18.10 -32.52 2.76
CA ARG A 222 19.06 -33.58 2.41
C ARG A 222 19.20 -34.56 3.56
N ASN A 223 19.32 -35.85 3.20
CA ASN A 223 19.53 -36.92 4.15
C ASN A 223 20.64 -37.86 3.66
N ASP A 224 21.33 -38.49 4.58
CA ASP A 224 22.29 -39.55 4.32
C ASP A 224 21.61 -40.91 4.27
N LEU A 225 22.16 -41.83 3.46
CA LEU A 225 21.76 -43.23 3.41
C LEU A 225 22.92 -44.12 3.85
N GLU A 226 22.72 -44.87 4.94
CA GLU A 226 23.67 -45.88 5.40
C GLU A 226 23.14 -47.30 5.08
N ILE A 227 23.93 -48.12 4.47
CA ILE A 227 23.59 -49.50 4.15
C ILE A 227 24.61 -50.44 4.75
N ALA A 228 24.17 -51.33 5.63
CA ALA A 228 24.99 -52.45 6.15
C ALA A 228 24.73 -53.71 5.30
N LYS A 229 25.80 -54.32 4.79
CA LYS A 229 25.73 -55.63 4.15
C LYS A 229 26.23 -56.69 5.14
N MET A 230 25.38 -57.66 5.46
CA MET A 230 25.78 -58.84 6.20
C MET A 230 26.12 -59.97 5.26
N ALA A 231 27.14 -60.76 5.61
CA ALA A 231 27.59 -61.97 4.91
C ALA A 231 26.82 -63.20 5.42
#